data_370d936784d502925698904f02776ab9
#
_entry.id   370d936784d502925698904f02776ab9
#
_cell.length_a   1.000
_cell.length_b   1.000
_cell.length_c   1.000
_cell.angle_alpha   90.00
_cell.angle_beta   90.00
_cell.angle_gamma   90.00
#
_symmetry.space_group_name_H-M   'P 1'
#
loop_
_entity.id
_entity.type
_entity.pdbx_description
1 polymer ?
#
loop_
_entity_poly.entity_id
_entity_poly.type
_entity_poly.pdbx_seq_one_letter_code
_entity_poly.pdbx_strand_id
1 'polypeptide(L)'
;AAPTTPGMKYRHYSPEARVLLVRIDDGEHPTVHELLRDVAASRAQAEQEARIGLLCAHDSPLILSLPDSALTRWAADATHTSSSPLTDKAESRLSPVVHVNGMKLCLYSLGRRDTPSAAAQRLFDGLRTLDTCVPWCDGKPGACDAIITDVVDESGVGLAIMNRLRKAASATLFARADAVRPIHIPM
;
A
#
# COMPACT_ATOMS: atom_id res chain seq x y z
N ALA A 1 -6.28 -5.05 42.31
CA ALA A 1 -6.29 -4.59 40.92
C ALA A 1 -5.15 -5.26 40.19
N ALA A 2 -5.43 -6.09 39.20
CA ALA A 2 -4.42 -6.68 38.35
C ALA A 2 -3.67 -5.58 37.59
N PRO A 3 -2.33 -5.59 37.50
CA PRO A 3 -1.61 -4.61 36.73
C PRO A 3 -1.98 -4.78 35.25
N THR A 4 -2.64 -3.78 34.70
CA THR A 4 -2.89 -3.71 33.26
C THR A 4 -1.57 -3.47 32.55
N THR A 5 -1.05 -4.47 31.90
CA THR A 5 0.09 -4.33 31.01
C THR A 5 -0.25 -3.29 29.93
N PRO A 6 0.64 -2.34 29.63
CA PRO A 6 0.37 -1.24 28.69
C PRO A 6 -0.09 -1.69 27.29
N GLY A 7 0.13 -2.97 26.92
CA GLY A 7 -0.32 -3.53 25.64
C GLY A 7 -1.78 -3.99 25.58
N MET A 8 -2.51 -4.03 26.72
CA MET A 8 -3.90 -4.54 26.73
C MET A 8 -4.96 -3.46 26.44
N LYS A 9 -4.59 -2.19 26.45
CA LYS A 9 -5.55 -1.07 26.32
C LYS A 9 -5.83 -0.66 24.87
N TYR A 10 -5.04 -1.11 23.93
CA TYR A 10 -5.28 -0.88 22.52
C TYR A 10 -5.87 -2.16 21.93
N ARG A 11 -7.17 -2.13 21.60
CA ARG A 11 -7.72 -3.09 20.66
C ARG A 11 -6.79 -3.12 19.46
N HIS A 12 -6.23 -4.28 19.16
CA HIS A 12 -5.47 -4.45 17.95
C HIS A 12 -6.37 -4.00 16.80
N TYR A 13 -5.99 -2.92 16.12
CA TYR A 13 -6.73 -2.46 14.96
C TYR A 13 -6.65 -3.57 13.91
N SER A 14 -7.80 -4.11 13.57
CA SER A 14 -7.93 -5.09 12.51
C SER A 14 -8.73 -4.41 11.40
N PRO A 15 -8.15 -4.16 10.23
CA PRO A 15 -8.88 -3.60 9.09
C PRO A 15 -10.08 -4.48 8.72
N GLU A 16 -11.17 -3.88 8.28
CA GLU A 16 -12.28 -4.59 7.65
C GLU A 16 -11.88 -5.05 6.24
N ALA A 17 -11.10 -4.22 5.53
CA ALA A 17 -10.50 -4.59 4.27
C ALA A 17 -9.53 -5.77 4.45
N ARG A 18 -9.55 -6.69 3.49
CA ARG A 18 -8.61 -7.81 3.48
C ARG A 18 -7.19 -7.33 3.23
N VAL A 19 -6.29 -7.57 4.17
CA VAL A 19 -4.87 -7.25 4.02
C VAL A 19 -4.12 -8.43 3.42
N LEU A 20 -3.41 -8.20 2.32
CA LEU A 20 -2.61 -9.19 1.60
C LEU A 20 -1.14 -8.78 1.65
N LEU A 21 -0.31 -9.63 2.24
CA LEU A 21 1.13 -9.44 2.26
C LEU A 21 1.75 -10.08 1.01
N VAL A 22 2.45 -9.31 0.19
CA VAL A 22 3.08 -9.80 -1.03
C VAL A 22 4.59 -9.91 -0.83
N ARG A 23 5.14 -11.08 -1.14
CA ARG A 23 6.58 -11.30 -1.24
C ARG A 23 6.96 -11.31 -2.71
N ILE A 24 7.87 -10.43 -3.09
CA ILE A 24 8.35 -10.33 -4.45
C ILE A 24 9.74 -10.95 -4.51
N ASP A 25 9.87 -11.98 -5.31
CA ASP A 25 11.13 -12.71 -5.55
C ASP A 25 11.25 -13.12 -7.03
N ASP A 26 12.34 -13.76 -7.40
CA ASP A 26 12.62 -14.20 -8.77
C ASP A 26 12.07 -15.62 -9.07
N GLY A 27 11.20 -16.16 -8.23
CA GLY A 27 10.60 -17.48 -8.40
C GLY A 27 9.59 -17.57 -9.54
N GLU A 28 9.11 -18.78 -9.80
CA GLU A 28 8.03 -19.03 -10.77
C GLU A 28 6.67 -18.62 -10.18
N HIS A 29 6.46 -17.32 -10.07
CA HIS A 29 5.23 -16.72 -9.56
C HIS A 29 4.59 -15.83 -10.62
N PRO A 30 3.28 -15.50 -10.49
CA PRO A 30 2.67 -14.51 -11.34
C PRO A 30 3.39 -13.16 -11.19
N THR A 31 3.38 -12.36 -12.23
CA THR A 31 3.87 -10.98 -12.15
C THR A 31 3.03 -10.17 -11.15
N VAL A 32 3.56 -9.08 -10.64
CA VAL A 32 2.79 -8.15 -9.78
C VAL A 32 1.50 -7.73 -10.50
N HIS A 33 1.59 -7.45 -11.78
CA HIS A 33 0.43 -7.06 -12.59
C HIS A 33 -0.65 -8.15 -12.65
N GLU A 34 -0.26 -9.41 -12.91
CA GLU A 34 -1.17 -10.54 -12.92
C GLU A 34 -1.79 -10.77 -11.54
N LEU A 35 -0.99 -10.68 -10.48
CA LEU A 35 -1.47 -10.81 -9.11
C LEU A 35 -2.50 -9.73 -8.76
N LEU A 36 -2.24 -8.46 -9.08
CA LEU A 36 -3.18 -7.37 -8.84
C LEU A 36 -4.50 -7.59 -9.60
N ARG A 37 -4.41 -8.03 -10.86
CA ARG A 37 -5.59 -8.35 -11.67
C ARG A 37 -6.41 -9.49 -11.06
N ASP A 38 -5.76 -10.53 -10.58
CA ASP A 38 -6.43 -11.68 -9.97
C ASP A 38 -7.10 -11.29 -8.63
N VAL A 39 -6.43 -10.48 -7.82
CA VAL A 39 -7.01 -9.93 -6.59
C VAL A 39 -8.22 -9.05 -6.92
N ALA A 40 -8.12 -8.18 -7.92
CA ALA A 40 -9.22 -7.33 -8.35
C ALA A 40 -10.40 -8.15 -8.87
N ALA A 41 -10.15 -9.16 -9.71
CA ALA A 41 -11.19 -10.04 -10.23
C ALA A 41 -11.93 -10.81 -9.13
N SER A 42 -11.22 -11.21 -8.07
CA SER A 42 -11.83 -11.89 -6.91
C SER A 42 -12.69 -10.96 -6.05
N ARG A 43 -12.60 -9.65 -6.23
CA ARG A 43 -13.27 -8.62 -5.43
C ARG A 43 -14.29 -7.79 -6.20
N ALA A 44 -14.20 -7.75 -7.52
CA ALA A 44 -15.16 -7.04 -8.36
C ALA A 44 -16.57 -7.55 -8.11
N GLN A 45 -17.46 -6.68 -7.69
CA GLN A 45 -18.89 -6.93 -7.73
C GLN A 45 -19.39 -6.60 -9.13
N ALA A 46 -20.45 -7.23 -9.58
CA ALA A 46 -20.88 -7.37 -10.98
C ALA A 46 -20.87 -6.12 -11.86
N GLU A 47 -20.72 -4.91 -11.32
CA GLU A 47 -20.66 -3.66 -12.09
C GLU A 47 -19.69 -2.62 -11.50
N GLN A 48 -18.89 -2.98 -10.50
CA GLN A 48 -17.97 -2.05 -9.85
C GLN A 48 -16.53 -2.50 -9.97
N GLU A 49 -15.66 -1.58 -10.36
CA GLU A 49 -14.22 -1.81 -10.34
C GLU A 49 -13.73 -2.03 -8.92
N ALA A 50 -12.86 -3.02 -8.73
CA ALA A 50 -12.26 -3.30 -7.44
C ALA A 50 -11.42 -2.10 -6.96
N ARG A 51 -11.52 -1.80 -5.68
CA ARG A 51 -10.80 -0.73 -4.97
C ARG A 51 -9.63 -1.32 -4.22
N ILE A 52 -8.43 -1.13 -4.73
CA ILE A 52 -7.20 -1.70 -4.17
C ILE A 52 -6.36 -0.60 -3.55
N GLY A 53 -6.12 -0.71 -2.26
CA GLY A 53 -5.15 0.12 -1.54
C GLY A 53 -3.76 -0.51 -1.56
N LEU A 54 -2.73 0.28 -1.83
CA LEU A 54 -1.33 -0.14 -1.75
C LEU A 54 -0.70 0.53 -0.53
N LEU A 55 -0.18 -0.28 0.39
CA LEU A 55 0.49 0.19 1.62
C LEU A 55 1.95 -0.24 1.58
N CYS A 56 2.81 0.59 1.03
CA CYS A 56 4.21 0.25 0.85
C CYS A 56 5.08 1.50 0.68
N ALA A 57 6.39 1.30 0.64
CA ALA A 57 7.30 2.37 0.27
C ALA A 57 7.07 2.77 -1.19
N HIS A 58 7.21 4.05 -1.51
CA HIS A 58 7.02 4.54 -2.87
C HIS A 58 8.09 4.04 -3.87
N ASP A 59 9.22 3.55 -3.36
CA ASP A 59 10.30 2.92 -4.12
C ASP A 59 10.30 1.38 -3.99
N SER A 60 9.17 0.79 -3.62
CA SER A 60 9.04 -0.66 -3.51
C SER A 60 8.93 -1.34 -4.88
N PRO A 61 9.39 -2.59 -5.02
CA PRO A 61 9.19 -3.37 -6.24
C PRO A 61 7.73 -3.50 -6.66
N LEU A 62 6.81 -3.51 -5.70
CA LEU A 62 5.36 -3.52 -5.95
C LEU A 62 4.94 -2.28 -6.75
N ILE A 63 5.42 -1.11 -6.35
CA ILE A 63 5.11 0.16 -7.03
C ILE A 63 5.83 0.24 -8.39
N LEU A 64 7.11 -0.12 -8.44
CA LEU A 64 7.90 -0.05 -9.66
C LEU A 64 7.42 -1.02 -10.75
N SER A 65 6.60 -2.00 -10.40
CA SER A 65 5.95 -2.92 -11.35
C SER A 65 4.63 -2.40 -11.90
N LEU A 66 4.15 -1.23 -11.49
CA LEU A 66 2.92 -0.64 -11.98
C LEU A 66 3.11 0.03 -13.35
N PRO A 67 2.04 0.20 -14.16
CA PRO A 67 2.12 0.93 -15.42
C PRO A 67 2.60 2.37 -15.25
N ASP A 68 3.33 2.87 -16.23
CA ASP A 68 3.87 4.23 -16.25
C ASP A 68 2.80 5.31 -16.04
N SER A 69 1.58 5.07 -16.51
CA SER A 69 0.45 5.99 -16.32
C SER A 69 0.12 6.24 -14.85
N ALA A 70 0.17 5.21 -14.01
CA ALA A 70 -0.04 5.34 -12.57
C ALA A 70 1.15 6.04 -11.90
N LEU A 71 2.37 5.64 -12.26
CA LEU A 71 3.59 6.20 -11.70
C LEU A 71 3.74 7.68 -12.04
N THR A 72 3.47 8.08 -13.28
CA THR A 72 3.51 9.47 -13.73
C THR A 72 2.52 10.33 -12.97
N ARG A 73 1.30 9.85 -12.76
CA ARG A 73 0.29 10.59 -12.02
C ARG A 73 0.68 10.79 -10.56
N TRP A 74 1.22 9.77 -9.91
CA TRP A 74 1.66 9.88 -8.53
C TRP A 74 2.92 10.73 -8.37
N ALA A 75 3.85 10.67 -9.33
CA ALA A 75 5.02 11.54 -9.35
C ALA A 75 4.66 13.01 -9.54
N ALA A 76 3.69 13.33 -10.39
CA ALA A 76 3.21 14.67 -10.59
C ALA A 76 2.59 15.26 -9.31
N ASP A 77 1.87 14.45 -8.54
CA ASP A 77 1.27 14.88 -7.28
C ASP A 77 2.34 15.12 -6.19
N ALA A 78 3.37 14.29 -6.16
CA ALA A 78 4.47 14.44 -5.20
C ALA A 78 5.25 15.75 -5.35
N THR A 79 5.30 16.33 -6.56
CA THR A 79 5.97 17.62 -6.81
C THR A 79 5.19 18.83 -6.29
N HIS A 80 3.89 18.70 -6.12
CA HIS A 80 3.04 19.76 -5.57
C HIS A 80 3.03 19.80 -4.03
N THR A 81 3.53 18.78 -3.36
CA THR A 81 3.63 18.72 -1.90
C THR A 81 4.96 19.20 -1.35
N SER A 82 5.78 19.88 -2.17
CA SER A 82 6.99 20.52 -1.67
C SER A 82 6.65 21.82 -0.97
N SER A 83 6.57 21.78 0.29
CA SER A 83 6.99 22.82 1.24
C SER A 83 6.15 22.84 2.50
N SER A 84 6.49 22.14 3.44
CA SER A 84 6.59 22.56 4.84
C SER A 84 6.89 21.34 5.72
N PRO A 85 7.97 21.33 6.48
CA PRO A 85 8.27 20.24 7.41
C PRO A 85 7.27 20.15 8.58
N LEU A 86 6.28 21.03 8.62
CA LEU A 86 5.33 21.14 9.74
C LEU A 86 3.91 20.64 9.46
N THR A 87 3.60 20.23 8.23
CA THR A 87 2.28 19.65 7.89
C THR A 87 2.42 18.23 7.35
N ASP A 88 2.95 17.36 8.18
CA ASP A 88 3.00 15.91 7.89
C ASP A 88 1.61 15.28 8.16
N LYS A 89 0.58 15.80 7.51
CA LYS A 89 -0.78 15.28 7.62
C LYS A 89 -0.89 13.97 6.85
N ALA A 90 -1.62 13.03 7.41
CA ALA A 90 -1.91 11.73 6.79
C ALA A 90 -2.43 11.84 5.34
N GLU A 91 -3.22 12.87 5.07
CA GLU A 91 -3.77 13.18 3.74
C GLU A 91 -2.69 13.42 2.67
N SER A 92 -1.52 13.95 3.05
CA SER A 92 -0.41 14.20 2.11
C SER A 92 0.35 12.92 1.69
N ARG A 93 0.09 11.79 2.34
CA ARG A 93 0.71 10.50 2.06
C ARG A 93 -0.13 9.60 1.17
N LEU A 94 -1.37 10.01 0.96
CA LEU A 94 -2.33 9.30 0.13
C LEU A 94 -2.23 9.82 -1.30
N SER A 95 -1.98 8.93 -2.26
CA SER A 95 -1.94 9.29 -3.67
C SER A 95 -3.34 9.55 -4.22
N PRO A 96 -3.46 10.24 -5.36
CA PRO A 96 -4.69 10.23 -6.13
C PRO A 96 -5.09 8.80 -6.51
N VAL A 97 -6.40 8.57 -6.66
CA VAL A 97 -6.91 7.33 -7.21
C VAL A 97 -6.59 7.27 -8.70
N VAL A 98 -6.02 6.18 -9.15
CA VAL A 98 -5.76 5.92 -10.57
C VAL A 98 -6.51 4.68 -11.03
N HIS A 99 -6.94 4.69 -12.29
CA HIS A 99 -7.59 3.55 -12.94
C HIS A 99 -6.56 2.77 -13.75
N VAL A 100 -6.42 1.50 -13.45
CA VAL A 100 -5.50 0.60 -14.13
C VAL A 100 -6.20 -0.72 -14.40
N ASN A 101 -6.35 -1.07 -15.67
CA ASN A 101 -6.86 -2.39 -16.10
C ASN A 101 -8.14 -2.87 -15.37
N GLY A 102 -9.13 -1.99 -15.24
CA GLY A 102 -10.41 -2.30 -14.62
C GLY A 102 -10.38 -2.35 -13.09
N MET A 103 -9.36 -1.78 -12.47
CA MET A 103 -9.27 -1.59 -11.02
C MET A 103 -8.93 -0.15 -10.66
N LYS A 104 -9.33 0.27 -9.49
CA LYS A 104 -8.96 1.57 -8.89
C LYS A 104 -7.84 1.33 -7.89
N LEU A 105 -6.71 2.00 -8.07
CA LEU A 105 -5.57 1.92 -7.17
C LEU A 105 -5.37 3.24 -6.42
N CYS A 106 -5.00 3.13 -5.15
CA CYS A 106 -4.60 4.23 -4.31
C CYS A 106 -3.41 3.81 -3.46
N LEU A 107 -2.34 4.62 -3.43
CA LEU A 107 -1.15 4.36 -2.63
C LEU A 107 -1.19 5.20 -1.35
N TYR A 108 -0.97 4.56 -0.20
CA TYR A 108 -0.50 5.22 1.00
C TYR A 108 0.99 4.95 1.16
N SER A 109 1.81 6.00 1.07
CA SER A 109 3.26 5.87 1.11
C SER A 109 3.77 5.70 2.54
N LEU A 110 4.49 4.62 2.79
CA LEU A 110 5.23 4.40 4.03
C LEU A 110 6.59 5.12 4.05
N GLY A 111 6.90 5.91 3.02
CA GLY A 111 8.19 6.58 2.86
C GLY A 111 9.09 5.82 1.89
N ARG A 112 10.40 5.81 2.17
CA ARG A 112 11.40 5.08 1.39
C ARG A 112 11.76 3.77 2.06
N ARG A 113 12.20 2.79 1.27
CA ARG A 113 12.64 1.49 1.78
C ARG A 113 13.85 1.59 2.71
N ASP A 114 14.72 2.57 2.47
CA ASP A 114 15.91 2.83 3.29
C ASP A 114 15.61 3.54 4.62
N THR A 115 14.34 3.88 4.87
CA THR A 115 13.93 4.63 6.07
C THR A 115 12.83 3.87 6.84
N PRO A 116 13.11 2.69 7.41
CA PRO A 116 12.10 1.86 8.07
C PRO A 116 11.44 2.52 9.29
N SER A 117 12.10 3.48 9.92
CA SER A 117 11.50 4.26 11.02
C SER A 117 10.29 5.07 10.58
N ALA A 118 10.29 5.63 9.36
CA ALA A 118 9.15 6.32 8.81
C ALA A 118 7.98 5.34 8.56
N ALA A 119 8.28 4.16 8.02
CA ALA A 119 7.27 3.12 7.82
C ALA A 119 6.64 2.68 9.15
N ALA A 120 7.43 2.52 10.21
CA ALA A 120 6.92 2.15 11.52
C ALA A 120 5.93 3.17 12.10
N GLN A 121 6.21 4.45 11.90
CA GLN A 121 5.32 5.54 12.35
C GLN A 121 4.03 5.62 11.54
N ARG A 122 4.09 5.30 10.24
CA ARG A 122 2.99 5.46 9.28
C ARG A 122 2.09 4.24 9.14
N LEU A 123 2.52 3.08 9.60
CA LEU A 123 1.87 1.81 9.34
C LEU A 123 0.40 1.77 9.77
N PHE A 124 0.12 2.15 11.01
CA PHE A 124 -1.26 2.12 11.52
C PHE A 124 -2.15 3.17 10.88
N ASP A 125 -1.61 4.36 10.67
CA ASP A 125 -2.33 5.42 9.99
C ASP A 125 -2.63 5.03 8.55
N GLY A 126 -1.68 4.41 7.86
CA GLY A 126 -1.87 3.91 6.50
C GLY A 126 -2.94 2.83 6.41
N LEU A 127 -2.90 1.84 7.29
CA LEU A 127 -3.94 0.80 7.36
C LEU A 127 -5.33 1.42 7.58
N ARG A 128 -5.45 2.32 8.54
CA ARG A 128 -6.71 2.99 8.86
C ARG A 128 -7.19 3.86 7.71
N THR A 129 -6.31 4.63 7.08
CA THR A 129 -6.66 5.51 5.97
C THR A 129 -7.17 4.72 4.78
N LEU A 130 -6.49 3.65 4.39
CA LEU A 130 -6.91 2.80 3.29
C LEU A 130 -8.19 2.03 3.61
N ASP A 131 -8.43 1.71 4.87
CA ASP A 131 -9.62 0.99 5.31
C ASP A 131 -10.89 1.85 5.36
N THR A 132 -10.75 3.18 5.53
CA THR A 132 -11.93 4.01 5.80
C THR A 132 -12.00 5.36 5.07
N CYS A 133 -10.88 5.89 4.60
CA CYS A 133 -10.77 7.30 4.25
C CYS A 133 -10.38 7.59 2.80
N VAL A 134 -10.32 6.59 1.91
CA VAL A 134 -9.91 6.83 0.52
C VAL A 134 -11.02 7.57 -0.23
N PRO A 135 -10.73 8.73 -0.86
CA PRO A 135 -11.70 9.47 -1.65
C PRO A 135 -11.86 8.82 -3.03
N TRP A 136 -12.66 7.75 -3.10
CA TRP A 136 -13.00 7.12 -4.36
C TRP A 136 -13.78 8.08 -5.28
N CYS A 137 -13.93 7.74 -6.54
CA CYS A 137 -14.39 8.64 -7.61
C CYS A 137 -15.71 9.38 -7.40
N ASP A 138 -16.49 9.04 -6.40
CA ASP A 138 -17.71 9.73 -5.99
C ASP A 138 -17.49 10.84 -4.94
N GLY A 139 -16.21 11.09 -4.60
CA GLY A 139 -15.82 12.09 -3.61
C GLY A 139 -16.17 11.71 -2.16
N LYS A 140 -16.75 10.53 -1.94
CA LYS A 140 -17.04 10.03 -0.60
C LYS A 140 -15.88 9.18 -0.10
N PRO A 141 -15.42 9.38 1.14
CA PRO A 141 -14.45 8.51 1.74
C PRO A 141 -15.03 7.09 1.91
N GLY A 142 -14.22 6.09 1.65
CA GLY A 142 -14.64 4.70 1.73
C GLY A 142 -13.50 3.73 1.92
N ALA A 143 -13.84 2.46 2.16
CA ALA A 143 -12.91 1.37 2.34
C ALA A 143 -12.36 0.85 1.00
N CYS A 144 -11.15 0.30 1.04
CA CYS A 144 -10.66 -0.59 0.00
C CYS A 144 -11.35 -1.95 0.07
N ASP A 145 -11.43 -2.65 -1.06
CA ASP A 145 -11.83 -4.06 -1.10
C ASP A 145 -10.68 -4.95 -0.62
N ALA A 146 -9.45 -4.55 -0.92
CA ALA A 146 -8.24 -5.17 -0.41
C ALA A 146 -7.12 -4.14 -0.21
N ILE A 147 -6.29 -4.37 0.79
CA ILE A 147 -5.05 -3.63 1.02
C ILE A 147 -3.89 -4.57 0.72
N ILE A 148 -3.02 -4.18 -0.19
CA ILE A 148 -1.83 -4.94 -0.56
C ILE A 148 -0.61 -4.24 0.00
N THR A 149 0.23 -4.98 0.69
CA THR A 149 1.49 -4.50 1.27
C THR A 149 2.62 -5.44 0.91
N ASP A 150 3.81 -4.93 0.76
CA ASP A 150 5.00 -5.75 0.52
C ASP A 150 5.85 -5.95 1.77
N VAL A 151 6.83 -6.82 1.63
CA VAL A 151 7.77 -7.14 2.71
C VAL A 151 8.81 -6.03 2.82
N VAL A 152 9.05 -5.55 4.05
CA VAL A 152 10.21 -4.71 4.37
C VAL A 152 11.37 -5.56 4.90
N ASP A 153 12.57 -5.00 4.91
CA ASP A 153 13.73 -5.65 5.53
C ASP A 153 13.42 -6.02 6.98
N GLU A 154 13.68 -7.27 7.35
CA GLU A 154 13.38 -7.84 8.67
C GLU A 154 14.47 -7.56 9.72
N SER A 155 15.36 -6.61 9.49
CA SER A 155 16.34 -6.17 10.49
C SER A 155 15.82 -5.03 11.37
N GLY A 156 16.13 -5.05 12.64
CA GLY A 156 15.81 -3.96 13.57
C GLY A 156 14.33 -3.57 13.58
N VAL A 157 14.06 -2.31 13.27
CA VAL A 157 12.69 -1.75 13.20
C VAL A 157 11.82 -2.46 12.15
N GLY A 158 12.42 -2.91 11.05
CA GLY A 158 11.73 -3.64 10.01
C GLY A 158 11.11 -4.95 10.50
N LEU A 159 11.76 -5.66 11.42
CA LEU A 159 11.20 -6.86 12.04
C LEU A 159 9.91 -6.55 12.82
N ALA A 160 9.87 -5.45 13.54
CA ALA A 160 8.67 -5.03 14.28
C ALA A 160 7.51 -4.69 13.31
N ILE A 161 7.81 -4.04 12.18
CA ILE A 161 6.84 -3.75 11.12
C ILE A 161 6.31 -5.07 10.57
N MET A 162 7.19 -5.99 10.18
CA MET A 162 6.78 -7.28 9.61
C MET A 162 5.95 -8.12 10.55
N ASN A 163 6.26 -8.13 11.86
CA ASN A 163 5.45 -8.83 12.85
C ASN A 163 4.02 -8.28 12.93
N ARG A 164 3.86 -6.98 12.77
CA ARG A 164 2.55 -6.32 12.76
C ARG A 164 1.79 -6.59 11.46
N LEU A 165 2.48 -6.51 10.32
CA LEU A 165 1.90 -6.81 9.01
C LEU A 165 1.43 -8.27 8.93
N ARG A 166 2.22 -9.22 9.40
CA ARG A 166 1.83 -10.63 9.46
C ARG A 166 0.59 -10.88 10.32
N LYS A 167 0.44 -10.15 11.41
CA LYS A 167 -0.77 -10.24 12.27
C LYS A 167 -2.00 -9.63 11.61
N ALA A 168 -1.84 -8.57 10.83
CA ALA A 168 -2.93 -7.92 10.11
C ALA A 168 -3.29 -8.66 8.81
N ALA A 169 -2.33 -9.35 8.20
CA ALA A 169 -2.50 -10.01 6.92
C ALA A 169 -3.44 -11.22 7.00
N SER A 170 -4.38 -11.27 6.08
CA SER A 170 -5.27 -12.43 5.89
C SER A 170 -4.59 -13.55 5.10
N ALA A 171 -3.63 -13.21 4.25
CA ALA A 171 -2.85 -14.14 3.46
C ALA A 171 -1.50 -13.54 3.05
N THR A 172 -0.54 -14.42 2.77
CA THR A 172 0.72 -14.07 2.12
C THR A 172 0.69 -14.62 0.70
N LEU A 173 0.96 -13.75 -0.27
CA LEU A 173 1.02 -14.07 -1.69
C LEU A 173 2.45 -13.90 -2.19
N PHE A 174 2.76 -14.55 -3.30
CA PHE A 174 4.06 -14.46 -3.94
C PHE A 174 3.89 -13.90 -5.34
N ALA A 175 4.77 -13.00 -5.73
CA ALA A 175 4.83 -12.42 -7.06
C ALA A 175 6.28 -12.27 -7.51
N ARG A 176 6.50 -12.18 -8.82
CA ARG A 176 7.76 -11.73 -9.39
C ARG A 176 7.61 -10.29 -9.86
N ALA A 177 8.69 -9.53 -9.80
CA ALA A 177 8.71 -8.18 -10.34
C ALA A 177 8.42 -8.24 -11.86
N ASP A 178 7.61 -7.30 -12.34
CA ASP A 178 7.51 -7.09 -13.78
C ASP A 178 8.86 -6.59 -14.31
N ALA A 179 9.22 -6.97 -15.54
CA ALA A 179 10.46 -6.50 -16.14
C ALA A 179 10.46 -4.97 -16.13
N VAL A 180 11.47 -4.40 -15.44
CA VAL A 180 11.67 -2.96 -15.39
C VAL A 180 11.92 -2.50 -16.83
N ARG A 181 10.94 -1.87 -17.44
CA ARG A 181 11.18 -1.17 -18.71
C ARG A 181 12.10 -0.01 -18.40
N PRO A 182 13.23 0.15 -19.14
CA PRO A 182 14.05 1.33 -18.96
C PRO A 182 13.16 2.55 -19.18
N ILE A 183 13.13 3.44 -18.18
CA ILE A 183 12.44 4.71 -18.30
C ILE A 183 13.12 5.45 -19.43
N HIS A 184 12.44 5.57 -20.55
CA HIS A 184 12.89 6.42 -21.65
C HIS A 184 12.65 7.85 -21.17
N ILE A 185 13.68 8.46 -20.62
CA ILE A 185 13.67 9.90 -20.36
C ILE A 185 13.84 10.53 -21.74
N PRO A 186 12.83 11.22 -22.28
CA PRO A 186 13.00 11.98 -23.51
C PRO A 186 14.04 13.07 -23.24
N MET A 187 15.14 12.96 -23.93
CA MET A 187 16.12 14.06 -23.98
C MET A 187 15.57 15.21 -24.82
#